data_914d7b101d36e5f9e8d83afb6048f4ca
#
_entry.id   914d7b101d36e5f9e8d83afb6048f4ca
#
_cell.length_a   1.000
_cell.length_b   1.000
_cell.length_c   1.000
_cell.angle_alpha   90.00
_cell.angle_beta   90.00
_cell.angle_gamma   90.00
#
_symmetry.space_group_name_H-M   'P 1'
#
loop_
_entity.id
_entity.type
_entity.pdbx_description
1 polymer ?
#
loop_
_entity_poly.entity_id
_entity_poly.type
_entity_poly.pdbx_seq_one_letter_code
_entity_poly.pdbx_strand_id
1 'polypeptide(L)'
;MPLRRQVLLLAAAFTLSAPAAFAATDAALKAAIASPNRPAADVARDGARHPYESLIFWGLKPKQTVIEVSPGGGYWTAILAPYAKATGGTYVAGVADLANPKLSEGARKGRADFEARYADEAKYGNPQFANFGPVSGPLGAPGSADIVLTARNVHNWTVQPGVADKVFADFFAVLKPGGVLAIEEHRADPRSEKAAGADGYLNTATVIAIAEKAGFKLDAQSEINANPKDTKDHPFGVWTLPPVKRTAPGGQPADPNFDRSKYDAIGESDRMTLRFRKPA
;
A
#
# COMPACT_ATOMS: atom_id res chain seq x y z
N MET A 1 -44.21 -45.21 47.46
CA MET A 1 -43.64 -45.09 46.14
C MET A 1 -43.80 -43.66 45.63
N PRO A 2 -42.74 -42.87 45.48
CA PRO A 2 -42.86 -41.51 44.95
C PRO A 2 -42.55 -41.47 43.44
N LEU A 3 -43.45 -40.84 42.68
CA LEU A 3 -43.32 -40.56 41.28
C LEU A 3 -42.15 -39.58 41.03
N ARG A 4 -41.19 -39.99 40.19
CA ARG A 4 -40.18 -39.14 39.67
C ARG A 4 -40.73 -38.35 38.45
N ARG A 5 -40.86 -37.04 38.58
CA ARG A 5 -41.11 -36.13 37.45
C ARG A 5 -39.79 -35.92 36.68
N GLN A 6 -39.73 -36.36 35.44
CA GLN A 6 -38.65 -35.98 34.51
C GLN A 6 -38.97 -34.61 33.93
N VAL A 7 -38.06 -33.67 34.15
CA VAL A 7 -38.08 -32.37 33.50
C VAL A 7 -37.24 -32.48 32.20
N LEU A 8 -37.90 -32.43 31.06
CA LEU A 8 -37.21 -32.28 29.75
C LEU A 8 -36.83 -30.81 29.60
N LEU A 9 -35.53 -30.54 29.59
CA LEU A 9 -34.95 -29.25 29.14
C LEU A 9 -34.82 -29.29 27.63
N LEU A 10 -35.67 -28.55 26.91
CA LEU A 10 -35.47 -28.23 25.50
C LEU A 10 -34.41 -27.12 25.39
N ALA A 11 -33.22 -27.47 24.90
CA ALA A 11 -32.21 -26.49 24.50
C ALA A 11 -32.55 -25.98 23.10
N ALA A 12 -33.05 -24.76 22.98
CA ALA A 12 -33.23 -24.07 21.72
C ALA A 12 -31.88 -23.54 21.24
N ALA A 13 -31.28 -24.18 20.24
CA ALA A 13 -30.11 -23.67 19.56
C ALA A 13 -30.51 -22.50 18.62
N PHE A 14 -30.22 -21.26 19.01
CA PHE A 14 -30.30 -20.11 18.16
C PHE A 14 -29.07 -20.10 17.24
N THR A 15 -29.23 -20.54 16.00
CA THR A 15 -28.25 -20.28 14.94
C THR A 15 -28.38 -18.84 14.50
N LEU A 16 -27.50 -17.96 14.99
CA LEU A 16 -27.30 -16.64 14.40
C LEU A 16 -26.64 -16.79 13.04
N SER A 17 -27.45 -16.85 11.99
CA SER A 17 -26.97 -16.64 10.63
C SER A 17 -26.70 -15.14 10.45
N ALA A 18 -25.44 -14.72 10.54
CA ALA A 18 -25.04 -13.38 10.11
C ALA A 18 -25.36 -13.26 8.61
N PRO A 19 -26.09 -12.21 8.15
CA PRO A 19 -26.27 -11.99 6.72
C PRO A 19 -24.90 -11.73 6.10
N ALA A 20 -24.50 -12.55 5.13
CA ALA A 20 -23.40 -12.25 4.24
C ALA A 20 -23.81 -11.00 3.44
N ALA A 21 -23.39 -9.83 3.90
CA ALA A 21 -23.50 -8.60 3.14
C ALA A 21 -22.62 -8.79 1.89
N PHE A 22 -23.21 -9.18 0.78
CA PHE A 22 -22.61 -9.07 -0.53
C PHE A 22 -22.29 -7.58 -0.71
N ALA A 23 -21.02 -7.20 -0.56
CA ALA A 23 -20.58 -5.88 -0.90
C ALA A 23 -20.96 -5.63 -2.36
N ALA A 24 -21.82 -4.65 -2.62
CA ALA A 24 -22.15 -4.25 -3.99
C ALA A 24 -20.82 -3.98 -4.71
N THR A 25 -20.64 -4.58 -5.90
CA THR A 25 -19.41 -4.42 -6.67
C THR A 25 -19.27 -2.95 -7.04
N ASP A 26 -18.13 -2.32 -6.70
CA ASP A 26 -17.85 -0.93 -7.08
C ASP A 26 -17.55 -0.89 -8.59
N ALA A 27 -18.56 -0.51 -9.37
CA ALA A 27 -18.46 -0.42 -10.82
C ALA A 27 -17.47 0.65 -11.28
N ALA A 28 -17.36 1.75 -10.55
CA ALA A 28 -16.40 2.82 -10.86
C ALA A 28 -14.97 2.35 -10.64
N LEU A 29 -14.71 1.56 -9.58
CA LEU A 29 -13.39 0.99 -9.34
C LEU A 29 -13.03 -0.03 -10.43
N LYS A 30 -13.96 -0.91 -10.81
CA LYS A 30 -13.72 -1.85 -11.92
C LYS A 30 -13.41 -1.12 -13.23
N ALA A 31 -14.14 -0.04 -13.53
CA ALA A 31 -13.89 0.77 -14.72
C ALA A 31 -12.53 1.46 -14.67
N ALA A 32 -12.11 1.98 -13.51
CA ALA A 32 -10.78 2.59 -13.34
C ALA A 32 -9.66 1.56 -13.54
N ILE A 33 -9.80 0.34 -13.03
CA ILE A 33 -8.85 -0.75 -13.21
C ILE A 33 -8.78 -1.20 -14.68
N ALA A 34 -9.91 -1.30 -15.35
CA ALA A 34 -10.00 -1.69 -16.77
C ALA A 34 -9.71 -0.55 -17.75
N SER A 35 -9.33 0.63 -17.26
CA SER A 35 -9.13 1.82 -18.10
C SER A 35 -8.05 1.58 -19.17
N PRO A 36 -8.33 1.88 -20.45
CA PRO A 36 -7.34 1.80 -21.52
C PRO A 36 -6.21 2.85 -21.40
N ASN A 37 -6.38 3.82 -20.51
CA ASN A 37 -5.35 4.83 -20.21
C ASN A 37 -4.25 4.30 -19.29
N ARG A 38 -4.40 3.11 -18.70
CA ARG A 38 -3.36 2.47 -17.89
C ARG A 38 -2.25 1.91 -18.79
N PRO A 39 -0.97 2.12 -18.43
CA PRO A 39 0.13 1.50 -19.16
C PRO A 39 -0.02 -0.03 -19.21
N ALA A 40 0.18 -0.63 -20.38
CA ALA A 40 0.09 -2.08 -20.55
C ALA A 40 1.03 -2.85 -19.58
N ALA A 41 2.21 -2.29 -19.30
CA ALA A 41 3.15 -2.82 -18.33
C ALA A 41 2.60 -2.84 -16.89
N ASP A 42 1.70 -1.93 -16.54
CA ASP A 42 1.03 -1.92 -15.23
C ASP A 42 -0.13 -2.92 -15.20
N VAL A 43 -0.93 -2.99 -16.28
CA VAL A 43 -2.02 -3.96 -16.43
C VAL A 43 -1.50 -5.41 -16.33
N ALA A 44 -0.37 -5.70 -16.96
CA ALA A 44 0.28 -7.02 -16.89
C ALA A 44 0.64 -7.46 -15.45
N ARG A 45 0.67 -6.52 -14.50
CA ARG A 45 0.99 -6.76 -13.08
C ARG A 45 -0.24 -6.94 -12.19
N ASP A 46 -1.45 -6.73 -12.72
CA ASP A 46 -2.69 -6.83 -11.95
C ASP A 46 -2.88 -8.21 -11.32
N GLY A 47 -2.49 -9.28 -12.05
CA GLY A 47 -2.55 -10.65 -11.52
C GLY A 47 -1.64 -10.91 -10.32
N ALA A 48 -0.59 -10.09 -10.11
CA ALA A 48 0.27 -10.15 -8.93
C ALA A 48 -0.11 -9.13 -7.86
N ARG A 49 -0.88 -8.09 -8.20
CA ARG A 49 -1.18 -6.96 -7.31
C ARG A 49 -2.62 -6.87 -6.85
N HIS A 50 -3.50 -7.67 -7.46
CA HIS A 50 -4.90 -7.81 -7.08
C HIS A 50 -5.56 -6.44 -6.77
N PRO A 51 -5.56 -5.48 -7.73
CA PRO A 51 -5.88 -4.08 -7.41
C PRO A 51 -7.31 -3.90 -6.89
N TYR A 52 -8.28 -4.67 -7.39
CA TYR A 52 -9.66 -4.58 -6.93
C TYR A 52 -9.78 -5.07 -5.48
N GLU A 53 -9.27 -6.27 -5.21
CA GLU A 53 -9.33 -6.91 -3.91
C GLU A 53 -8.57 -6.11 -2.85
N SER A 54 -7.39 -5.59 -3.21
CA SER A 54 -6.56 -4.77 -2.30
C SER A 54 -7.26 -3.47 -1.92
N LEU A 55 -7.82 -2.74 -2.89
CA LEU A 55 -8.49 -1.46 -2.64
C LEU A 55 -9.80 -1.63 -1.85
N ILE A 56 -10.56 -2.70 -2.12
CA ILE A 56 -11.74 -3.06 -1.30
C ILE A 56 -11.32 -3.46 0.11
N PHE A 57 -10.27 -4.27 0.27
CA PHE A 57 -9.75 -4.63 1.58
C PHE A 57 -9.34 -3.41 2.39
N TRP A 58 -8.69 -2.42 1.78
CA TRP A 58 -8.33 -1.16 2.43
C TRP A 58 -9.51 -0.22 2.66
N GLY A 59 -10.69 -0.56 2.17
CA GLY A 59 -11.92 0.18 2.44
C GLY A 59 -12.11 1.42 1.56
N LEU A 60 -11.57 1.41 0.34
CA LEU A 60 -11.81 2.47 -0.65
C LEU A 60 -13.31 2.57 -0.96
N LYS A 61 -13.82 3.80 -0.97
CA LYS A 61 -15.21 4.14 -1.24
C LYS A 61 -15.33 5.42 -2.08
N PRO A 62 -16.46 5.62 -2.78
CA PRO A 62 -16.76 6.89 -3.45
C PRO A 62 -16.61 8.12 -2.55
N LYS A 63 -16.22 9.24 -3.13
CA LYS A 63 -16.14 10.56 -2.48
C LYS A 63 -15.08 10.70 -1.39
N GLN A 64 -14.19 9.74 -1.22
CA GLN A 64 -13.11 9.84 -0.25
C GLN A 64 -11.97 10.74 -0.74
N THR A 65 -11.25 11.31 0.22
CA THR A 65 -9.92 11.89 0.00
C THR A 65 -8.88 10.80 0.25
N VAL A 66 -8.14 10.42 -0.79
CA VAL A 66 -7.09 9.41 -0.76
C VAL A 66 -5.74 10.07 -1.01
N ILE A 67 -4.79 9.84 -0.11
CA ILE A 67 -3.41 10.26 -0.28
C ILE A 67 -2.56 9.01 -0.54
N GLU A 68 -1.94 8.93 -1.71
CA GLU A 68 -0.93 7.91 -2.04
C GLU A 68 0.45 8.52 -1.83
N VAL A 69 1.28 7.94 -0.97
CA VAL A 69 2.64 8.45 -0.71
C VAL A 69 3.69 7.65 -1.44
N SER A 70 4.66 8.35 -2.02
CA SER A 70 5.74 7.77 -2.83
C SER A 70 5.21 6.84 -3.92
N PRO A 71 4.36 7.34 -4.84
CA PRO A 71 3.65 6.53 -5.84
C PRO A 71 4.57 5.82 -6.84
N GLY A 72 5.87 6.11 -6.84
CA GLY A 72 6.86 5.51 -7.74
C GLY A 72 6.49 5.71 -9.21
N GLY A 73 6.32 4.63 -9.97
CA GLY A 73 5.91 4.69 -11.37
C GLY A 73 4.44 5.02 -11.61
N GLY A 74 3.61 5.13 -10.54
CA GLY A 74 2.21 5.54 -10.63
C GLY A 74 1.22 4.40 -10.85
N TYR A 75 1.55 3.17 -10.49
CA TYR A 75 0.64 2.03 -10.64
C TYR A 75 -0.73 2.26 -9.97
N TRP A 76 -0.72 2.65 -8.69
CA TRP A 76 -1.96 2.95 -7.97
C TRP A 76 -2.57 4.29 -8.41
N THR A 77 -1.74 5.29 -8.72
CA THR A 77 -2.16 6.60 -9.24
C THR A 77 -3.05 6.46 -10.47
N ALA A 78 -2.64 5.59 -11.43
CA ALA A 78 -3.39 5.35 -12.66
C ALA A 78 -4.78 4.69 -12.44
N ILE A 79 -5.06 4.22 -11.23
CA ILE A 79 -6.35 3.69 -10.79
C ILE A 79 -7.08 4.69 -9.90
N LEU A 80 -6.38 5.23 -8.89
CA LEU A 80 -6.98 6.06 -7.85
C LEU A 80 -7.41 7.45 -8.34
N ALA A 81 -6.61 8.08 -9.21
CA ALA A 81 -6.95 9.40 -9.73
C ALA A 81 -8.23 9.37 -10.61
N PRO A 82 -8.37 8.49 -11.63
CA PRO A 82 -9.62 8.40 -12.39
C PRO A 82 -10.80 7.89 -11.53
N TYR A 83 -10.57 7.03 -10.53
CA TYR A 83 -11.60 6.64 -9.58
C TYR A 83 -12.13 7.82 -8.76
N ALA A 84 -11.22 8.62 -8.19
CA ALA A 84 -11.59 9.83 -7.45
C ALA A 84 -12.40 10.79 -8.34
N LYS A 85 -11.93 11.04 -9.58
CA LYS A 85 -12.68 11.82 -10.58
C LYS A 85 -14.10 11.29 -10.79
N ALA A 86 -14.23 10.01 -11.06
CA ALA A 86 -15.52 9.39 -11.39
C ALA A 86 -16.50 9.37 -10.22
N THR A 87 -16.01 9.41 -8.98
CA THR A 87 -16.82 9.27 -7.77
C THR A 87 -16.97 10.58 -6.99
N GLY A 88 -16.39 11.69 -7.46
CA GLY A 88 -16.41 12.98 -6.76
C GLY A 88 -15.53 13.00 -5.50
N GLY A 89 -14.49 12.15 -5.45
CA GLY A 89 -13.47 12.15 -4.41
C GLY A 89 -12.28 13.05 -4.75
N THR A 90 -11.26 12.99 -3.90
CA THR A 90 -9.99 13.71 -4.08
C THR A 90 -8.83 12.74 -4.05
N TYR A 91 -7.94 12.83 -5.03
CA TYR A 91 -6.67 12.10 -5.03
C TYR A 91 -5.51 13.05 -4.83
N VAL A 92 -4.62 12.72 -3.91
CA VAL A 92 -3.40 13.47 -3.60
C VAL A 92 -2.20 12.52 -3.70
N ALA A 93 -1.18 12.90 -4.45
CA ALA A 93 0.09 12.22 -4.49
C ALA A 93 1.10 12.90 -3.54
N GLY A 94 1.58 12.19 -2.54
CA GLY A 94 2.72 12.60 -1.72
C GLY A 94 4.02 12.28 -2.46
N VAL A 95 4.62 13.30 -3.06
CA VAL A 95 5.79 13.20 -3.95
C VAL A 95 6.97 13.99 -3.39
N ALA A 96 8.14 13.86 -4.00
CA ALA A 96 9.40 14.43 -3.50
C ALA A 96 9.24 15.90 -3.09
N ASP A 97 9.75 16.27 -1.91
CA ASP A 97 9.62 17.59 -1.34
C ASP A 97 10.50 18.61 -2.08
N LEU A 98 9.90 19.47 -2.89
CA LEU A 98 10.61 20.53 -3.62
C LEU A 98 11.20 21.63 -2.71
N ALA A 99 10.68 21.75 -1.48
CA ALA A 99 11.24 22.68 -0.49
C ALA A 99 12.52 22.16 0.14
N ASN A 100 12.84 20.88 0.00
CA ASN A 100 14.09 20.31 0.50
C ASN A 100 15.30 20.82 -0.32
N PRO A 101 16.21 21.62 0.27
CA PRO A 101 17.35 22.15 -0.47
C PRO A 101 18.38 21.08 -0.88
N LYS A 102 18.30 19.89 -0.25
CA LYS A 102 19.18 18.74 -0.56
C LYS A 102 18.54 17.77 -1.57
N LEU A 103 17.35 18.10 -2.11
CA LEU A 103 16.71 17.26 -3.08
C LEU A 103 17.55 17.21 -4.36
N SER A 104 17.91 16.00 -4.83
CA SER A 104 18.70 15.83 -6.04
C SER A 104 17.94 16.32 -7.30
N GLU A 105 18.70 16.72 -8.33
CA GLU A 105 18.12 17.10 -9.62
C GLU A 105 17.30 15.96 -10.24
N GLY A 106 17.78 14.72 -10.10
CA GLY A 106 17.05 13.55 -10.57
C GLY A 106 15.68 13.38 -9.87
N ALA A 107 15.61 13.64 -8.56
CA ALA A 107 14.35 13.59 -7.83
C ALA A 107 13.42 14.76 -8.20
N ARG A 108 13.95 15.97 -8.45
CA ARG A 108 13.18 17.11 -8.95
C ARG A 108 12.59 16.81 -10.33
N LYS A 109 13.43 16.30 -11.24
CA LYS A 109 12.98 15.89 -12.57
C LYS A 109 11.94 14.78 -12.49
N GLY A 110 12.17 13.75 -11.68
CA GLY A 110 11.22 12.64 -11.48
C GLY A 110 9.86 13.12 -11.00
N ARG A 111 9.81 14.10 -10.10
CA ARG A 111 8.55 14.73 -9.67
C ARG A 111 7.89 15.49 -10.81
N ALA A 112 8.62 16.32 -11.54
CA ALA A 112 8.06 17.08 -12.67
C ALA A 112 7.51 16.14 -13.76
N ASP A 113 8.22 15.07 -14.09
CA ASP A 113 7.79 14.06 -15.06
C ASP A 113 6.51 13.33 -14.57
N PHE A 114 6.40 13.08 -13.27
CA PHE A 114 5.21 12.48 -12.66
C PHE A 114 4.01 13.42 -12.73
N GLU A 115 4.16 14.67 -12.33
CA GLU A 115 3.11 15.71 -12.42
C GLU A 115 2.63 15.89 -13.86
N ALA A 116 3.56 16.01 -14.83
CA ALA A 116 3.24 16.13 -16.24
C ALA A 116 2.46 14.91 -16.79
N ARG A 117 2.80 13.70 -16.33
CA ARG A 117 2.11 12.47 -16.75
C ARG A 117 0.65 12.46 -16.34
N TYR A 118 0.33 13.00 -15.18
CA TYR A 118 -1.01 12.98 -14.60
C TYR A 118 -1.76 14.33 -14.73
N ALA A 119 -1.24 15.26 -15.54
CA ALA A 119 -1.85 16.58 -15.76
C ALA A 119 -3.09 16.58 -16.68
N ASP A 120 -3.38 15.47 -17.38
CA ASP A 120 -4.54 15.35 -18.25
C ASP A 120 -5.84 15.21 -17.43
N GLU A 121 -6.53 16.33 -17.20
CA GLU A 121 -7.77 16.36 -16.42
C GLU A 121 -8.88 15.48 -17.03
N ALA A 122 -8.92 15.32 -18.34
CA ALA A 122 -9.92 14.47 -18.98
C ALA A 122 -9.74 13.00 -18.60
N LYS A 123 -8.51 12.57 -18.30
CA LYS A 123 -8.19 11.20 -17.88
C LYS A 123 -8.18 11.05 -16.36
N TYR A 124 -7.50 11.94 -15.66
CA TYR A 124 -7.14 11.77 -14.25
C TYR A 124 -7.88 12.70 -13.29
N GLY A 125 -8.74 13.60 -13.80
CA GLY A 125 -9.34 14.65 -12.98
C GLY A 125 -8.31 15.72 -12.65
N ASN A 126 -8.34 16.19 -11.41
CA ASN A 126 -7.39 17.18 -10.90
C ASN A 126 -6.57 16.58 -9.73
N PRO A 127 -5.58 15.72 -10.00
CA PRO A 127 -4.70 15.18 -8.97
C PRO A 127 -3.96 16.31 -8.26
N GLN A 128 -3.91 16.24 -6.94
CA GLN A 128 -3.13 17.18 -6.15
C GLN A 128 -1.76 16.57 -5.82
N PHE A 129 -0.74 17.41 -5.62
CA PHE A 129 0.62 16.97 -5.34
C PHE A 129 1.11 17.63 -4.06
N ALA A 130 1.32 16.82 -3.02
CA ALA A 130 1.84 17.26 -1.73
C ALA A 130 3.34 17.00 -1.64
N ASN A 131 4.07 17.89 -0.97
CA ASN A 131 5.46 17.65 -0.61
C ASN A 131 5.55 16.54 0.43
N PHE A 132 6.36 15.52 0.15
CA PHE A 132 6.57 14.38 1.04
C PHE A 132 8.02 13.95 1.07
N GLY A 133 8.54 13.70 2.28
CA GLY A 133 9.91 13.21 2.47
C GLY A 133 10.34 13.25 3.94
N PRO A 134 11.59 12.83 4.23
CA PRO A 134 12.12 12.75 5.59
C PRO A 134 12.10 14.06 6.37
N VAL A 135 12.17 15.18 5.66
CA VAL A 135 12.25 16.54 6.24
C VAL A 135 11.13 17.45 5.77
N SER A 136 10.14 16.93 5.05
CA SER A 136 8.99 17.72 4.58
C SER A 136 8.16 18.25 5.75
N GLY A 137 7.42 19.33 5.51
CA GLY A 137 6.32 19.75 6.37
C GLY A 137 5.18 18.73 6.42
N PRO A 138 4.02 19.10 6.98
CA PRO A 138 2.85 18.24 7.05
C PRO A 138 2.42 17.74 5.68
N LEU A 139 1.92 16.50 5.61
CA LEU A 139 1.43 15.89 4.37
C LEU A 139 0.13 16.54 3.85
N GLY A 140 -0.56 17.24 4.71
CA GLY A 140 -1.80 17.98 4.45
C GLY A 140 -2.37 18.56 5.72
N ALA A 141 -3.55 19.20 5.63
CA ALA A 141 -4.24 19.68 6.83
C ALA A 141 -4.61 18.53 7.76
N PRO A 142 -4.47 18.67 9.09
CA PRO A 142 -4.87 17.62 10.03
C PRO A 142 -6.32 17.16 9.81
N GLY A 143 -6.55 15.85 9.81
CA GLY A 143 -7.88 15.27 9.66
C GLY A 143 -8.54 15.52 8.30
N SER A 144 -7.78 15.73 7.23
CA SER A 144 -8.32 16.01 5.89
C SER A 144 -8.49 14.74 5.02
N ALA A 145 -7.77 13.65 5.29
CA ALA A 145 -7.78 12.44 4.48
C ALA A 145 -8.62 11.32 5.08
N ASP A 146 -9.28 10.55 4.22
CA ASP A 146 -9.99 9.32 4.61
C ASP A 146 -9.07 8.10 4.56
N ILE A 147 -8.16 8.05 3.58
CA ILE A 147 -7.19 6.99 3.40
C ILE A 147 -5.81 7.59 3.10
N VAL A 148 -4.78 7.06 3.76
CA VAL A 148 -3.39 7.18 3.34
C VAL A 148 -2.94 5.80 2.87
N LEU A 149 -2.44 5.71 1.63
CA LEU A 149 -1.94 4.48 1.02
C LEU A 149 -0.43 4.59 0.80
N THR A 150 0.29 3.56 1.19
CA THR A 150 1.69 3.37 0.82
C THR A 150 1.95 1.93 0.39
N ALA A 151 2.64 1.78 -0.74
CA ALA A 151 2.94 0.46 -1.29
C ALA A 151 4.45 0.30 -1.51
N ARG A 152 5.06 -0.60 -0.73
CA ARG A 152 6.48 -1.00 -0.86
C ARG A 152 7.45 0.17 -0.64
N ASN A 153 7.22 0.93 0.42
CA ASN A 153 8.06 2.08 0.78
C ASN A 153 8.55 2.06 2.22
N VAL A 154 7.89 1.33 3.13
CA VAL A 154 8.21 1.38 4.57
C VAL A 154 9.66 0.97 4.80
N HIS A 155 10.18 -0.03 4.08
CA HIS A 155 11.57 -0.45 4.14
C HIS A 155 12.56 0.69 3.85
N ASN A 156 12.22 1.65 2.99
CA ASN A 156 13.07 2.80 2.69
C ASN A 156 13.17 3.79 3.86
N TRP A 157 12.17 3.83 4.72
CA TRP A 157 12.13 4.75 5.86
C TRP A 157 12.74 4.14 7.12
N THR A 158 12.82 2.81 7.20
CA THR A 158 13.41 2.11 8.36
C THR A 158 14.93 2.13 8.36
N VAL A 159 15.58 2.31 7.20
CA VAL A 159 17.05 2.35 7.09
C VAL A 159 17.69 3.64 7.62
N GLN A 160 16.89 4.65 7.93
CA GLN A 160 17.36 5.92 8.49
C GLN A 160 16.70 6.18 9.85
N PRO A 161 17.48 6.42 10.92
CA PRO A 161 16.94 6.69 12.25
C PRO A 161 15.90 7.82 12.25
N GLY A 162 14.73 7.58 12.86
CA GLY A 162 13.67 8.57 13.04
C GLY A 162 12.81 8.87 11.81
N VAL A 163 13.19 8.44 10.60
CA VAL A 163 12.42 8.75 9.38
C VAL A 163 11.08 8.03 9.40
N ALA A 164 11.03 6.75 9.75
CA ALA A 164 9.77 6.02 9.84
C ALA A 164 8.84 6.65 10.90
N ASP A 165 9.36 7.03 12.05
CA ASP A 165 8.57 7.69 13.09
C ASP A 165 7.93 8.98 12.60
N LYS A 166 8.70 9.84 11.93
CA LYS A 166 8.20 11.09 11.33
C LYS A 166 7.13 10.83 10.29
N VAL A 167 7.37 9.91 9.37
CA VAL A 167 6.45 9.59 8.27
C VAL A 167 5.11 9.06 8.80
N PHE A 168 5.14 8.14 9.76
CA PHE A 168 3.91 7.59 10.34
C PHE A 168 3.16 8.61 11.21
N ALA A 169 3.89 9.54 11.86
CA ALA A 169 3.26 10.67 12.55
C ALA A 169 2.53 11.62 11.57
N ASP A 170 3.09 11.89 10.40
CA ASP A 170 2.42 12.66 9.35
C ASP A 170 1.15 11.94 8.84
N PHE A 171 1.22 10.63 8.65
CA PHE A 171 0.05 9.84 8.26
C PHE A 171 -1.05 9.93 9.32
N PHE A 172 -0.66 9.81 10.58
CA PHE A 172 -1.60 9.91 11.68
C PHE A 172 -2.24 11.31 11.77
N ALA A 173 -1.45 12.35 11.59
CA ALA A 173 -1.93 13.72 11.65
C ALA A 173 -2.95 14.04 10.55
N VAL A 174 -2.65 13.65 9.28
CA VAL A 174 -3.49 13.99 8.13
C VAL A 174 -4.79 13.18 8.07
N LEU A 175 -4.83 11.98 8.65
CA LEU A 175 -6.03 11.13 8.64
C LEU A 175 -7.10 11.67 9.59
N LYS A 176 -8.35 11.59 9.14
CA LYS A 176 -9.54 11.78 9.99
C LYS A 176 -9.58 10.77 11.12
N PRO A 177 -10.23 11.05 12.27
CA PRO A 177 -10.64 10.02 13.21
C PRO A 177 -11.40 8.91 12.47
N GLY A 178 -11.07 7.63 12.72
CA GLY A 178 -11.58 6.47 11.98
C GLY A 178 -10.98 6.26 10.58
N GLY A 179 -10.11 7.16 10.11
CA GLY A 179 -9.44 7.06 8.83
C GLY A 179 -8.49 5.86 8.73
N VAL A 180 -8.15 5.48 7.54
CA VAL A 180 -7.41 4.24 7.23
C VAL A 180 -5.99 4.55 6.80
N LEU A 181 -5.01 3.87 7.42
CA LEU A 181 -3.67 3.69 6.86
C LEU A 181 -3.61 2.32 6.16
N ALA A 182 -3.45 2.36 4.84
CA ALA A 182 -3.36 1.21 3.95
C ALA A 182 -1.90 0.94 3.62
N ILE A 183 -1.41 -0.25 3.95
CA ILE A 183 0.01 -0.63 3.72
C ILE A 183 0.08 -1.92 2.91
N GLU A 184 0.85 -1.90 1.83
CA GLU A 184 1.43 -3.05 1.17
C GLU A 184 2.95 -2.99 1.34
N GLU A 185 3.60 -4.05 1.84
CA GLU A 185 5.05 -4.04 2.02
C GLU A 185 5.66 -5.43 1.76
N HIS A 186 6.89 -5.47 1.28
CA HIS A 186 7.66 -6.69 1.08
C HIS A 186 7.86 -7.42 2.40
N ARG A 187 7.36 -8.65 2.49
CA ARG A 187 7.30 -9.43 3.72
C ARG A 187 8.52 -10.32 3.88
N ALA A 188 9.29 -10.07 4.93
CA ALA A 188 10.32 -11.00 5.38
C ALA A 188 9.71 -12.25 6.02
N ASP A 189 10.41 -13.39 5.93
CA ASP A 189 10.14 -14.50 6.82
C ASP A 189 10.50 -14.13 8.27
N PRO A 190 9.89 -14.77 9.29
CA PRO A 190 10.32 -14.59 10.66
C PRO A 190 11.81 -14.94 10.80
N ARG A 191 12.65 -13.93 10.85
CA ARG A 191 14.11 -14.04 10.98
C ARG A 191 14.64 -12.91 11.86
N SER A 192 15.81 -13.10 12.44
CA SER A 192 16.50 -12.01 13.11
C SER A 192 16.74 -10.88 12.10
N GLU A 193 16.33 -9.67 12.43
CA GLU A 193 16.52 -8.50 11.60
C GLU A 193 18.01 -8.19 11.46
N LYS A 194 18.55 -8.58 10.30
CA LYS A 194 19.77 -7.97 9.82
C LYS A 194 19.40 -6.59 9.41
N ALA A 195 19.76 -5.52 9.73
CA ALA A 195 19.35 -4.16 9.37
C ALA A 195 17.99 -4.10 8.66
N ALA A 196 16.93 -3.79 9.40
CA ALA A 196 15.56 -3.80 8.92
C ALA A 196 15.43 -3.05 7.59
N GLY A 197 15.02 -3.73 6.54
CA GLY A 197 14.80 -3.16 5.22
C GLY A 197 16.01 -3.05 4.30
N ALA A 198 17.23 -3.44 4.71
CA ALA A 198 18.42 -3.32 3.86
C ALA A 198 18.35 -4.17 2.57
N ASP A 199 17.63 -5.28 2.59
CA ASP A 199 17.31 -6.12 1.44
C ASP A 199 15.92 -5.83 0.84
N GLY A 200 15.22 -4.82 1.37
CA GLY A 200 13.88 -4.42 0.97
C GLY A 200 12.75 -5.21 1.64
N TYR A 201 13.04 -6.18 2.53
CA TYR A 201 12.04 -6.97 3.24
C TYR A 201 11.94 -6.57 4.71
N LEU A 202 10.70 -6.50 5.21
CA LEU A 202 10.40 -6.23 6.62
C LEU A 202 9.57 -7.36 7.24
N ASN A 203 9.80 -7.65 8.52
CA ASN A 203 8.89 -8.47 9.28
C ASN A 203 7.54 -7.75 9.45
N THR A 204 6.44 -8.47 9.34
CA THR A 204 5.09 -7.91 9.55
C THR A 204 4.97 -7.27 10.94
N ALA A 205 5.53 -7.90 11.98
CA ALA A 205 5.52 -7.38 13.32
C ALA A 205 6.22 -6.00 13.44
N THR A 206 7.31 -5.77 12.69
CA THR A 206 8.02 -4.48 12.66
C THR A 206 7.14 -3.37 12.08
N VAL A 207 6.45 -3.64 10.97
CA VAL A 207 5.54 -2.65 10.36
C VAL A 207 4.37 -2.34 11.29
N ILE A 208 3.82 -3.37 11.96
CA ILE A 208 2.75 -3.19 12.96
C ILE A 208 3.26 -2.32 14.12
N ALA A 209 4.41 -2.62 14.69
CA ALA A 209 4.97 -1.87 15.82
C ALA A 209 5.22 -0.39 15.47
N ILE A 210 5.71 -0.09 14.25
CA ILE A 210 5.91 1.30 13.79
C ILE A 210 4.56 2.03 13.70
N ALA A 211 3.55 1.40 13.12
CA ALA A 211 2.22 2.00 13.00
C ALA A 211 1.57 2.22 14.39
N GLU A 212 1.67 1.24 15.28
CA GLU A 212 1.11 1.33 16.64
C GLU A 212 1.83 2.39 17.49
N LYS A 213 3.13 2.55 17.33
CA LYS A 213 3.91 3.63 17.96
C LYS A 213 3.39 5.01 17.56
N ALA A 214 2.94 5.19 16.33
CA ALA A 214 2.34 6.43 15.85
C ALA A 214 0.88 6.62 16.32
N GLY A 215 0.28 5.65 17.00
CA GLY A 215 -1.08 5.70 17.54
C GLY A 215 -2.13 4.95 16.75
N PHE A 216 -1.77 4.33 15.63
CA PHE A 216 -2.68 3.49 14.86
C PHE A 216 -3.07 2.20 15.60
N LYS A 217 -4.19 1.61 15.20
CA LYS A 217 -4.60 0.26 15.62
C LYS A 217 -4.66 -0.64 14.38
N LEU A 218 -4.06 -1.83 14.48
CA LEU A 218 -4.22 -2.84 13.45
C LEU A 218 -5.70 -3.25 13.38
N ASP A 219 -6.30 -3.11 12.20
CA ASP A 219 -7.71 -3.44 11.94
C ASP A 219 -7.85 -4.80 11.23
N ALA A 220 -7.02 -5.06 10.23
CA ALA A 220 -7.01 -6.33 9.49
C ALA A 220 -5.69 -6.59 8.78
N GLN A 221 -5.44 -7.86 8.47
CA GLN A 221 -4.36 -8.35 7.62
C GLN A 221 -4.93 -9.23 6.52
N SER A 222 -4.27 -9.30 5.37
CA SER A 222 -4.69 -10.13 4.25
C SER A 222 -3.50 -10.75 3.53
N GLU A 223 -3.72 -11.94 2.99
CA GLU A 223 -2.79 -12.67 2.14
C GLU A 223 -3.03 -12.42 0.64
N ILE A 224 -3.82 -11.40 0.28
CA ILE A 224 -4.17 -11.07 -1.12
C ILE A 224 -2.92 -10.97 -2.00
N ASN A 225 -1.84 -10.38 -1.48
CA ASN A 225 -0.59 -10.15 -2.21
C ASN A 225 0.54 -11.09 -1.76
N ALA A 226 0.21 -12.20 -1.14
CA ALA A 226 1.19 -13.23 -0.77
C ALA A 226 1.73 -13.94 -2.01
N ASN A 227 3.05 -14.20 -2.02
CA ASN A 227 3.68 -15.03 -3.04
C ASN A 227 4.60 -16.08 -2.41
N PRO A 228 4.14 -17.31 -2.21
CA PRO A 228 4.94 -18.37 -1.57
C PRO A 228 6.14 -18.82 -2.41
N LYS A 229 6.26 -18.41 -3.68
CA LYS A 229 7.44 -18.67 -4.51
C LYS A 229 8.62 -17.78 -4.18
N ASP A 230 8.39 -16.65 -3.49
CA ASP A 230 9.44 -15.72 -3.12
C ASP A 230 10.26 -16.27 -1.96
N THR A 231 11.48 -16.69 -2.26
CA THR A 231 12.42 -17.30 -1.29
C THR A 231 13.20 -16.26 -0.48
N LYS A 232 13.12 -14.98 -0.83
CA LYS A 232 13.67 -13.82 -0.10
C LYS A 232 15.20 -13.82 0.11
N ASP A 233 15.90 -14.73 -0.61
CA ASP A 233 17.35 -14.94 -0.56
C ASP A 233 18.07 -14.40 -1.81
N HIS A 234 17.53 -13.37 -2.40
CA HIS A 234 17.97 -12.84 -3.69
C HIS A 234 19.26 -12.02 -3.57
N PRO A 235 20.16 -12.07 -4.57
CA PRO A 235 21.51 -11.46 -4.48
C PRO A 235 21.47 -9.93 -4.33
N PHE A 236 20.42 -9.28 -4.83
CA PHE A 236 20.24 -7.82 -4.72
C PHE A 236 18.97 -7.48 -3.93
N GLY A 237 18.61 -8.32 -2.95
CA GLY A 237 17.37 -8.20 -2.20
C GLY A 237 16.13 -8.28 -3.10
N VAL A 238 15.04 -7.71 -2.64
CA VAL A 238 13.76 -7.68 -3.38
C VAL A 238 13.88 -7.07 -4.78
N TRP A 239 14.85 -6.19 -4.99
CA TRP A 239 15.05 -5.52 -6.28
C TRP A 239 15.57 -6.46 -7.39
N THR A 240 15.99 -7.69 -7.06
CA THR A 240 16.26 -8.74 -8.05
C THR A 240 14.99 -9.16 -8.77
N LEU A 241 13.85 -9.13 -8.09
CA LEU A 241 12.54 -9.51 -8.62
C LEU A 241 11.93 -8.41 -9.50
N PRO A 242 10.92 -8.76 -10.33
CA PRO A 242 10.08 -7.76 -10.99
C PRO A 242 9.42 -6.80 -9.98
N PRO A 243 9.22 -5.53 -10.34
CA PRO A 243 9.46 -4.92 -11.65
C PRO A 243 10.87 -4.37 -11.83
N VAL A 244 11.71 -4.30 -10.76
CA VAL A 244 13.04 -3.66 -10.83
C VAL A 244 14.02 -4.48 -11.67
N LYS A 245 14.00 -5.80 -11.49
CA LYS A 245 14.83 -6.75 -12.26
C LYS A 245 16.34 -6.43 -12.20
N ARG A 246 16.83 -6.07 -11.03
CA ARG A 246 18.25 -5.74 -10.81
C ARG A 246 19.15 -6.95 -11.11
N THR A 247 20.26 -6.70 -11.82
CA THR A 247 21.24 -7.73 -12.22
C THR A 247 22.65 -7.44 -11.73
N ALA A 248 22.84 -6.33 -11.00
CA ALA A 248 24.12 -5.94 -10.40
C ALA A 248 23.87 -5.18 -9.08
N PRO A 249 24.88 -5.01 -8.22
CA PRO A 249 24.77 -4.15 -7.03
C PRO A 249 24.28 -2.75 -7.37
N GLY A 250 23.61 -2.09 -6.40
CA GLY A 250 23.11 -0.73 -6.60
C GLY A 250 24.22 0.24 -7.00
N GLY A 251 23.97 1.07 -8.02
CA GLY A 251 24.92 2.02 -8.57
C GLY A 251 25.93 1.44 -9.58
N GLN A 252 25.91 0.12 -9.81
CA GLN A 252 26.71 -0.52 -10.85
C GLN A 252 25.92 -0.72 -12.14
N PRO A 253 26.58 -0.76 -13.31
CA PRO A 253 25.95 -1.15 -14.57
C PRO A 253 25.28 -2.51 -14.48
N ALA A 254 24.18 -2.71 -15.20
CA ALA A 254 23.50 -3.99 -15.26
C ALA A 254 24.42 -5.06 -15.87
N ASP A 255 24.45 -6.27 -15.27
CA ASP A 255 25.15 -7.42 -15.83
C ASP A 255 24.26 -8.09 -16.89
N PRO A 256 24.68 -8.08 -18.17
CA PRO A 256 23.92 -8.69 -19.27
C PRO A 256 23.94 -10.24 -19.21
N ASN A 257 24.87 -10.85 -18.47
CA ASN A 257 25.02 -12.30 -18.32
C ASN A 257 24.30 -12.86 -17.09
N PHE A 258 23.66 -12.03 -16.29
CA PHE A 258 22.95 -12.47 -15.10
C PHE A 258 21.72 -13.31 -15.49
N ASP A 259 21.70 -14.59 -15.10
CA ASP A 259 20.56 -15.47 -15.34
C ASP A 259 19.35 -15.04 -14.49
N ARG A 260 18.33 -14.59 -15.17
CA ARG A 260 17.09 -14.10 -14.55
C ARG A 260 15.99 -15.16 -14.48
N SER A 261 16.17 -16.33 -15.08
CA SER A 261 15.11 -17.34 -15.27
C SER A 261 14.41 -17.70 -13.95
N LYS A 262 15.19 -17.94 -12.87
CA LYS A 262 14.65 -18.19 -11.52
C LYS A 262 13.77 -17.02 -11.02
N TYR A 263 14.26 -15.80 -11.16
CA TYR A 263 13.61 -14.60 -10.58
C TYR A 263 12.38 -14.18 -11.36
N ASP A 264 12.40 -14.32 -12.68
CA ASP A 264 11.25 -14.07 -13.53
C ASP A 264 10.14 -15.13 -13.32
N ALA A 265 10.50 -16.38 -12.99
CA ALA A 265 9.56 -17.44 -12.61
C ALA A 265 8.91 -17.23 -11.22
N ILE A 266 9.62 -16.58 -10.30
CA ILE A 266 9.06 -16.16 -8.99
C ILE A 266 7.99 -15.08 -9.22
N GLY A 267 8.28 -14.10 -10.08
CA GLY A 267 7.42 -12.93 -10.29
C GLY A 267 7.64 -11.82 -9.25
N GLU A 268 6.61 -11.04 -8.92
CA GLU A 268 6.72 -10.02 -7.87
C GLU A 268 6.86 -10.67 -6.47
N SER A 269 7.45 -9.93 -5.55
CA SER A 269 7.74 -10.40 -4.18
C SER A 269 6.52 -10.84 -3.39
N ASP A 270 6.75 -11.60 -2.35
CA ASP A 270 5.78 -11.83 -1.27
C ASP A 270 5.53 -10.54 -0.48
N ARG A 271 4.25 -10.20 -0.24
CA ARG A 271 3.88 -8.92 0.38
C ARG A 271 2.81 -9.11 1.43
N MET A 272 3.04 -8.48 2.59
CA MET A 272 1.98 -8.26 3.56
C MET A 272 1.03 -7.19 3.06
N THR A 273 -0.25 -7.35 3.34
CA THR A 273 -1.30 -6.36 3.07
C THR A 273 -2.00 -6.04 4.37
N LEU A 274 -1.81 -4.81 4.88
CA LEU A 274 -2.23 -4.41 6.21
C LEU A 274 -3.21 -3.23 6.12
N ARG A 275 -4.19 -3.23 7.00
CA ARG A 275 -5.12 -2.13 7.22
C ARG A 275 -5.08 -1.71 8.68
N PHE A 276 -4.76 -0.44 8.91
CA PHE A 276 -4.79 0.17 10.22
C PHE A 276 -5.86 1.25 10.28
N ARG A 277 -6.31 1.56 11.49
CA ARG A 277 -7.22 2.68 11.75
C ARG A 277 -6.62 3.68 12.71
N LYS A 278 -6.84 4.97 12.40
CA LYS A 278 -6.71 6.00 13.41
C LYS A 278 -7.91 5.88 14.36
N PRO A 279 -7.71 5.79 15.68
CA PRO A 279 -8.83 5.80 16.64
C PRO A 279 -9.75 7.01 16.44
N ALA A 280 -11.05 6.81 16.78
CA ALA A 280 -12.07 7.86 16.73
C ALA A 280 -11.85 8.92 17.80
#